data_76352803494ea2bf7c26eb78010f3346
#
_entry.id   76352803494ea2bf7c26eb78010f3346
#
_cell.length_a   1.000
_cell.length_b   1.000
_cell.length_c   1.000
_cell.angle_alpha   90.00
_cell.angle_beta   90.00
_cell.angle_gamma   90.00
#
_symmetry.space_group_name_H-M   'P 1'
#
loop_
_entity.id
_entity.type
_entity.pdbx_description
1 polymer ?
#
loop_
_entity_poly.entity_id
_entity_poly.type
_entity_poly.pdbx_seq_one_letter_code
_entity_poly.pdbx_strand_id
1 'polypeptide(L)'
;MGDSNMENNNFEMISFEDAEGILKDKNSSIFDIRDEVSYNDSHYSNAIHLTNENFSKIIEKTDKEKTILVYCYKGISSQNVAQHLCNLGFKNVYSLNGGYKDRTVK
;
A
#
# COMPACT_ATOMS: atom_id res chain seq x y z
N MET A 1 -20.81 11.64 -18.31
CA MET A 1 -20.49 11.48 -17.94
C MET A 1 -19.82 11.35 -17.38
N GLY A 2 -19.77 11.08 -17.44
CA GLY A 2 -19.20 10.86 -16.79
C GLY A 2 -18.60 10.51 -16.39
N ASP A 3 -18.60 10.51 -16.35
CA ASP A 3 -18.08 10.24 -15.85
C ASP A 3 -17.45 9.92 -15.29
N SER A 4 -17.48 9.95 -15.41
CA SER A 4 -17.07 9.65 -14.81
C SER A 4 -16.47 9.40 -14.16
N ASN A 5 -16.51 9.25 -14.14
CA ASN A 5 -16.18 8.99 -13.45
C ASN A 5 -15.56 9.03 -12.87
N MET A 6 -15.71 9.27 -12.80
CA MET A 6 -15.35 9.19 -12.29
C MET A 6 -14.74 8.76 -11.76
N GLU A 7 -15.06 8.53 -11.83
CA GLU A 7 -14.56 7.90 -11.31
C GLU A 7 -13.42 7.66 -11.13
N ASN A 8 -12.95 8.20 -10.98
CA ASN A 8 -11.53 8.16 -11.05
C ASN A 8 -10.95 7.92 -9.71
N ASN A 9 -10.92 6.70 -9.37
CA ASN A 9 -10.32 6.27 -8.12
C ASN A 9 -8.86 5.97 -8.44
N ASN A 10 -7.99 6.94 -8.14
CA ASN A 10 -6.56 6.79 -8.35
C ASN A 10 -5.83 6.82 -7.03
N PHE A 11 -4.74 6.07 -6.95
CA PHE A 11 -3.88 6.12 -5.77
C PHE A 11 -3.12 7.45 -5.73
N GLU A 12 -2.58 7.77 -4.56
CA GLU A 12 -1.74 8.95 -4.40
C GLU A 12 -0.35 8.53 -3.95
N MET A 13 0.65 9.29 -4.40
CA MET A 13 2.01 9.13 -3.87
C MET A 13 2.07 9.84 -2.53
N ILE A 14 2.83 9.27 -1.59
CA ILE A 14 2.96 9.86 -0.26
C ILE A 14 4.41 9.73 0.19
N SER A 15 4.95 10.78 0.80
CA SER A 15 6.31 10.76 1.33
C SER A 15 6.35 9.93 2.62
N PHE A 16 7.54 9.50 2.99
CA PHE A 16 7.70 8.78 4.26
C PHE A 16 7.19 9.62 5.43
N GLU A 17 7.56 10.89 5.43
CA GLU A 17 7.17 11.80 6.52
C GLU A 17 5.66 11.91 6.65
N ASP A 18 4.97 12.02 5.53
CA ASP A 18 3.51 12.12 5.54
C ASP A 18 2.86 10.77 5.84
N ALA A 19 3.56 9.68 5.54
CA ALA A 19 3.02 8.34 5.76
C ALA A 19 3.15 7.87 7.20
N GLU A 20 3.89 8.59 8.04
CA GLU A 20 4.11 8.12 9.41
C GLU A 20 2.81 7.88 10.17
N GLY A 21 1.81 8.74 9.97
CA GLY A 21 0.52 8.56 10.60
C GLY A 21 -0.15 7.26 10.19
N ILE A 22 -0.05 6.93 8.90
CA ILE A 22 -0.62 5.69 8.38
C ILE A 22 0.15 4.48 8.94
N LEU A 23 1.48 4.59 8.98
CA LEU A 23 2.33 3.50 9.45
C LEU A 23 2.09 3.16 10.91
N LYS A 24 1.66 4.13 11.71
CA LYS A 24 1.37 3.93 13.13
C LYS A 24 -0.06 3.51 13.39
N ASP A 25 -0.95 3.71 12.43
CA ASP A 25 -2.37 3.48 12.62
C ASP A 25 -2.69 2.00 12.41
N LYS A 26 -3.09 1.34 13.49
CA LYS A 26 -3.41 -0.09 13.44
C LYS A 26 -4.63 -0.40 12.58
N ASN A 27 -5.43 0.60 12.27
CA ASN A 27 -6.58 0.42 11.40
C ASN A 27 -6.22 0.53 9.91
N SER A 28 -5.01 1.00 9.60
CA SER A 28 -4.53 1.01 8.22
C SER A 28 -4.03 -0.37 7.82
N SER A 29 -4.03 -0.64 6.53
CA SER A 29 -3.41 -1.85 5.99
C SER A 29 -2.15 -1.44 5.25
N ILE A 30 -1.03 -2.05 5.61
CA ILE A 30 0.27 -1.73 5.02
C ILE A 30 0.77 -2.97 4.29
N PHE A 31 1.00 -2.84 2.99
CA PHE A 31 1.39 -3.97 2.15
C PHE A 31 2.81 -3.78 1.62
N ASP A 32 3.65 -4.74 1.95
CA ASP A 32 5.03 -4.81 1.44
C ASP A 32 5.01 -5.78 0.26
N ILE A 33 5.40 -5.30 -0.93
CA ILE A 33 5.39 -6.16 -2.12
C ILE A 33 6.81 -6.54 -2.58
N ARG A 34 7.79 -6.36 -1.68
CA ARG A 34 9.16 -6.77 -1.98
C ARG A 34 9.26 -8.30 -1.91
N ASP A 35 10.44 -8.84 -2.20
CA ASP A 35 10.65 -10.27 -2.12
C ASP A 35 10.67 -10.75 -0.67
N GLU A 36 10.57 -12.05 -0.50
CA GLU A 36 10.47 -12.66 0.82
C GLU A 36 11.69 -12.40 1.69
N VAL A 37 12.88 -12.47 1.09
CA VAL A 37 14.10 -12.25 1.84
C VAL A 37 14.15 -10.85 2.41
N SER A 38 13.81 -9.85 1.60
CA SER A 38 13.81 -8.46 2.03
C SER A 38 12.78 -8.20 3.11
N TYR A 39 11.59 -8.74 2.94
CA TYR A 39 10.53 -8.59 3.93
C TYR A 39 10.94 -9.21 5.27
N ASN A 40 11.49 -10.42 5.23
CA ASN A 40 11.89 -11.11 6.46
C ASN A 40 13.06 -10.43 7.14
N ASP A 41 13.95 -9.82 6.35
CA ASP A 41 15.09 -9.10 6.90
C ASP A 41 14.64 -7.87 7.70
N SER A 42 13.74 -7.09 7.12
CA SER A 42 13.28 -5.86 7.75
C SER A 42 12.05 -5.32 7.02
N HIS A 43 11.05 -4.91 7.76
CA HIS A 43 9.86 -4.28 7.20
C HIS A 43 9.24 -3.37 8.26
N TYR A 44 8.34 -2.48 7.84
CA TYR A 44 7.64 -1.61 8.78
C TYR A 44 6.72 -2.44 9.66
N SER A 45 6.60 -2.04 10.93
CA SER A 45 5.67 -2.68 11.85
C SER A 45 4.28 -2.76 11.25
N ASN A 46 3.61 -3.87 11.43
CA ASN A 46 2.26 -4.10 10.93
C ASN A 46 2.18 -4.29 9.42
N ALA A 47 3.31 -4.26 8.70
CA ALA A 47 3.28 -4.50 7.26
C ALA A 47 3.03 -5.99 6.99
N ILE A 48 2.14 -6.24 6.05
CA ILE A 48 1.82 -7.58 5.60
C ILE A 48 2.54 -7.80 4.28
N HIS A 49 3.20 -8.95 4.15
CA HIS A 49 3.86 -9.30 2.89
C HIS A 49 2.80 -9.73 1.88
N LEU A 50 2.55 -8.90 0.90
CA LEU A 50 1.55 -9.17 -0.14
C LEU A 50 2.24 -9.82 -1.33
N THR A 51 1.85 -11.05 -1.63
CA THR A 51 2.46 -11.84 -2.70
C THR A 51 1.38 -12.29 -3.67
N ASN A 52 1.78 -12.83 -4.82
CA ASN A 52 0.82 -13.36 -5.76
C ASN A 52 0.02 -14.51 -5.16
N GLU A 53 0.66 -15.30 -4.29
CA GLU A 53 0.01 -16.45 -3.67
C GLU A 53 -1.08 -16.06 -2.68
N ASN A 54 -0.88 -14.96 -1.95
CA ASN A 54 -1.85 -14.58 -0.91
C ASN A 54 -2.70 -13.37 -1.27
N PHE A 55 -2.49 -12.79 -2.45
CA PHE A 55 -3.16 -11.55 -2.85
C PHE A 55 -4.68 -11.64 -2.70
N SER A 56 -5.28 -12.62 -3.36
CA SER A 56 -6.74 -12.75 -3.36
C SER A 56 -7.29 -12.88 -1.94
N LYS A 57 -6.65 -13.70 -1.14
CA LYS A 57 -7.11 -13.96 0.22
C LYS A 57 -7.05 -12.72 1.09
N ILE A 58 -5.94 -11.98 1.00
CA ILE A 58 -5.76 -10.77 1.80
C ILE A 58 -6.72 -9.68 1.35
N ILE A 59 -6.83 -9.49 0.04
CA ILE A 59 -7.67 -8.42 -0.51
C ILE A 59 -9.14 -8.68 -0.21
N GLU A 60 -9.55 -9.92 -0.26
CA GLU A 60 -10.93 -10.30 0.04
C GLU A 60 -11.33 -9.92 1.46
N LYS A 61 -10.37 -9.98 2.39
CA LYS A 61 -10.62 -9.67 3.80
C LYS A 61 -10.44 -8.21 4.15
N THR A 62 -9.95 -7.40 3.22
CA THR A 62 -9.63 -6.00 3.52
C THR A 62 -10.80 -5.12 3.13
N ASP A 63 -11.24 -4.29 4.07
CA ASP A 63 -12.33 -3.35 3.87
C ASP A 63 -11.94 -2.30 2.82
N LYS A 64 -12.81 -2.05 1.87
CA LYS A 64 -12.56 -1.11 0.78
C LYS A 64 -12.41 0.34 1.25
N GLU A 65 -12.91 0.64 2.45
CA GLU A 65 -12.82 1.98 3.02
C GLU A 65 -11.54 2.20 3.83
N LYS A 66 -10.78 1.13 4.07
CA LYS A 66 -9.54 1.25 4.85
C LYS A 66 -8.51 2.08 4.11
N THR A 67 -7.68 2.77 4.87
CA THR A 67 -6.50 3.42 4.31
C THR A 67 -5.45 2.36 4.05
N ILE A 68 -4.93 2.34 2.83
CA ILE A 68 -3.95 1.34 2.40
C ILE A 68 -2.67 2.03 1.95
N LEU A 69 -1.55 1.54 2.44
CA LEU A 69 -0.24 1.98 1.98
C LEU A 69 0.47 0.80 1.36
N VAL A 70 0.94 0.97 0.13
CA VAL A 70 1.71 -0.06 -0.57
C VAL A 70 3.14 0.45 -0.72
N TYR A 71 4.13 -0.38 -0.43
CA TYR A 71 5.51 0.02 -0.67
C TYR A 71 6.33 -1.12 -1.28
N CYS A 72 7.37 -0.71 -2.00
CA CYS A 72 8.31 -1.62 -2.63
C CYS A 72 9.72 -1.10 -2.37
N TYR A 73 10.69 -1.47 -3.18
CA TYR A 73 12.07 -1.01 -2.98
C TYR A 73 12.25 0.47 -3.23
N LYS A 74 11.76 0.97 -4.37
CA LYS A 74 12.04 2.34 -4.81
C LYS A 74 10.81 3.18 -5.08
N GLY A 75 9.63 2.61 -4.85
CA GLY A 75 8.39 3.35 -5.04
C GLY A 75 7.86 3.30 -6.46
N ILE A 76 8.37 2.40 -7.30
CA ILE A 76 7.92 2.27 -8.69
C ILE A 76 6.90 1.15 -8.84
N SER A 77 7.29 -0.07 -8.46
CA SER A 77 6.39 -1.23 -8.58
C SER A 77 5.14 -1.10 -7.73
N SER A 78 5.25 -0.43 -6.58
CA SER A 78 4.11 -0.24 -5.69
C SER A 78 3.00 0.59 -6.35
N GLN A 79 3.36 1.43 -7.33
CA GLN A 79 2.35 2.24 -8.01
C GLN A 79 1.40 1.36 -8.82
N ASN A 80 1.92 0.33 -9.49
CA ASN A 80 1.08 -0.57 -10.26
C ASN A 80 0.12 -1.33 -9.35
N VAL A 81 0.61 -1.80 -8.22
CA VAL A 81 -0.24 -2.51 -7.26
C VAL A 81 -1.28 -1.58 -6.67
N ALA A 82 -0.86 -0.36 -6.32
CA ALA A 82 -1.79 0.62 -5.76
C ALA A 82 -2.92 0.93 -6.74
N GLN A 83 -2.59 1.13 -8.02
CA GLN A 83 -3.62 1.41 -9.02
C GLN A 83 -4.55 0.20 -9.19
N HIS A 84 -3.99 -1.00 -9.17
CA HIS A 84 -4.80 -2.20 -9.26
C HIS A 84 -5.81 -2.27 -8.11
N LEU A 85 -5.37 -1.94 -6.91
CA LEU A 85 -6.27 -1.90 -5.75
C LEU A 85 -7.38 -0.88 -5.94
N CYS A 86 -7.03 0.30 -6.46
CA CYS A 86 -8.04 1.30 -6.78
C CYS A 86 -9.05 0.76 -7.78
N ASN A 87 -8.57 0.05 -8.79
CA ASN A 87 -9.45 -0.55 -9.80
C ASN A 87 -10.39 -1.59 -9.20
N LEU A 88 -9.98 -2.20 -8.10
CA LEU A 88 -10.81 -3.17 -7.38
C LEU A 88 -11.80 -2.51 -6.42
N GLY A 89 -11.78 -1.20 -6.31
CA GLY A 89 -12.74 -0.48 -5.50
C GLY A 89 -12.22 0.07 -4.18
N PHE A 90 -10.94 -0.10 -3.89
CA PHE A 90 -10.36 0.49 -2.68
C PHE A 90 -10.24 1.99 -2.86
N LYS A 91 -10.65 2.75 -1.85
CA LYS A 91 -10.86 4.19 -2.01
C LYS A 91 -9.74 5.05 -1.49
N ASN A 92 -8.92 4.55 -0.59
CA ASN A 92 -7.90 5.34 0.09
C ASN A 92 -6.55 4.65 -0.02
N VAL A 93 -5.96 4.69 -1.22
CA VAL A 93 -4.74 3.93 -1.52
C VAL A 93 -3.58 4.86 -1.78
N TYR A 94 -2.46 4.58 -1.12
CA TYR A 94 -1.23 5.35 -1.25
C TYR A 94 -0.08 4.45 -1.65
N SER A 95 0.84 4.99 -2.45
CA SER A 95 2.10 4.34 -2.78
C SER A 95 3.23 5.15 -2.14
N LEU A 96 4.10 4.47 -1.39
CA LEU A 96 5.17 5.16 -0.66
C LEU A 96 6.24 5.65 -1.63
N ASN A 97 6.38 6.97 -1.72
CA ASN A 97 7.36 7.59 -2.58
C ASN A 97 8.76 7.22 -2.11
N GLY A 98 9.59 6.74 -3.04
CA GLY A 98 10.96 6.34 -2.72
C GLY A 98 11.08 4.96 -2.14
N GLY A 99 9.97 4.31 -1.79
CA GLY A 99 9.97 2.94 -1.30
C GLY A 99 10.43 2.78 0.14
N TYR A 100 10.78 1.56 0.48
CA TYR A 100 11.16 1.22 1.85
C TYR A 100 12.39 2.00 2.32
N LYS A 101 12.30 2.56 3.51
CA LYS A 101 13.41 3.24 4.16
C LYS A 101 13.71 2.50 5.46
N ASP A 102 14.98 2.17 5.65
CA ASP A 102 15.40 1.51 6.87
C ASP A 102 15.54 2.56 7.98
N ARG A 103 14.40 3.01 8.47
CA ARG A 103 14.39 3.97 9.57
C ARG A 103 13.14 3.81 10.43
N THR A 104 13.28 4.23 11.67
CA THR A 104 12.23 4.07 12.67
C THR A 104 11.08 5.03 12.41
N VAL A 105 9.87 4.50 12.49
CA VAL A 105 8.65 5.31 12.46
C VAL A 105 8.47 5.93 13.85
N LYS A 106 8.27 7.24 13.91
CA LYS A 106 8.15 7.98 15.16
C LYS A 106 6.75 8.06 15.71
#